data_112018f6fca24333e6a30c0b269e7b83
#
_entry.id   112018f6fca24333e6a30c0b269e7b83
#
_cell.length_a   1.000
_cell.length_b   1.000
_cell.length_c   1.000
_cell.angle_alpha   90.00
_cell.angle_beta   90.00
_cell.angle_gamma   90.00
#
_symmetry.space_group_name_H-M   'P 1'
#
loop_
_entity.id
_entity.type
_entity.pdbx_description
1 polymer ?
#
loop_
_entity_poly.entity_id
_entity_poly.type
_entity_poly.pdbx_seq_one_letter_code
_entity_poly.pdbx_strand_id
1 'polypeptide(L)'
;MQAHIKWAFPIKADARKWLAESEIANMAINWFPGHMVAAQKKAAEALADIDVVVEVLDARCPAASVNPKINAMREARQRPALKILNKVDLADPKITELWLAYFNAQEGVRAIGLSCKKAGESNKVLPEAQKLAPHRDGPLKRLRVMMMGVPNVGKSTLVNALCQKRIANVGDEPAITKLIKRYDLPDGTWLFDTPGLMWPKIALETDGLLLAANHLVGVKSYIDEEVATYLAEILLARYPESLTARYGLDTTDMDGPDVIEAIAKRRGFRIKGGSADFEKAAVTLLLDYRNGALGRITVETPETRGVQLAALAVKLAEAEAKAETLRIAALEKSSSAR
;
A
#
# COMPACT_ATOMS: atom_id res chain seq x y z
N MET A 1 -23.16 -14.99 11.32
CA MET A 1 -23.67 -13.89 12.15
C MET A 1 -22.59 -12.81 12.18
N GLN A 2 -22.60 -11.89 11.18
CA GLN A 2 -21.62 -10.79 11.08
C GLN A 2 -22.03 -9.70 12.06
N ALA A 3 -21.24 -9.50 13.11
CA ALA A 3 -21.39 -8.39 14.01
C ALA A 3 -21.02 -7.09 13.27
N HIS A 4 -22.02 -6.26 12.96
CA HIS A 4 -21.82 -4.90 12.49
C HIS A 4 -21.24 -4.05 13.62
N ILE A 5 -19.92 -3.96 13.69
CA ILE A 5 -19.24 -2.99 14.55
C ILE A 5 -19.45 -1.61 13.89
N LYS A 6 -20.38 -0.82 14.44
CA LYS A 6 -20.57 0.59 14.05
C LYS A 6 -19.38 1.40 14.55
N TRP A 7 -18.45 1.70 13.66
CA TRP A 7 -17.36 2.61 13.92
C TRP A 7 -17.75 4.01 13.42
N ALA A 8 -18.10 4.88 14.35
CA ALA A 8 -18.42 6.27 14.03
C ALA A 8 -17.17 7.15 14.20
N PHE A 9 -16.46 7.41 13.09
CA PHE A 9 -15.63 8.61 12.96
C PHE A 9 -16.38 9.57 12.01
N PRO A 10 -16.62 10.83 12.40
CA PRO A 10 -17.30 11.78 11.54
C PRO A 10 -16.37 12.23 10.40
N ILE A 11 -16.46 11.55 9.27
CA ILE A 11 -16.02 12.14 8.00
C ILE A 11 -17.13 13.10 7.61
N LYS A 12 -16.81 14.40 7.36
CA LYS A 12 -17.77 15.37 6.84
C LYS A 12 -18.46 14.75 5.62
N ALA A 13 -19.76 14.95 5.49
CA ALA A 13 -20.59 14.34 4.43
C ALA A 13 -20.03 14.60 3.01
N ASP A 14 -19.44 15.78 2.81
CA ASP A 14 -18.81 16.19 1.55
C ASP A 14 -17.56 15.39 1.18
N ALA A 15 -16.74 14.98 2.17
CA ALA A 15 -15.57 14.15 1.92
C ALA A 15 -15.95 12.71 1.47
N ARG A 16 -17.10 12.18 1.93
CA ARG A 16 -17.64 10.90 1.44
C ARG A 16 -18.06 10.99 -0.03
N LYS A 17 -18.68 12.11 -0.41
CA LYS A 17 -19.12 12.37 -1.77
C LYS A 17 -17.91 12.55 -2.70
N TRP A 18 -16.91 13.31 -2.27
CA TRP A 18 -15.69 13.55 -3.03
C TRP A 18 -14.87 12.25 -3.25
N LEU A 19 -14.71 11.40 -2.22
CA LEU A 19 -14.05 10.09 -2.34
C LEU A 19 -14.78 9.12 -3.30
N ALA A 20 -16.09 9.30 -3.49
CA ALA A 20 -16.90 8.49 -4.38
C ALA A 20 -17.03 9.09 -5.81
N GLU A 21 -16.96 10.40 -5.96
CA GLU A 21 -17.30 11.14 -7.17
C GLU A 21 -16.11 11.89 -7.80
N SER A 22 -14.88 11.81 -7.20
CA SER A 22 -13.75 12.50 -7.79
C SER A 22 -13.55 12.06 -9.24
N GLU A 23 -13.76 12.99 -10.18
CA GLU A 23 -13.44 12.87 -11.61
C GLU A 23 -11.92 12.76 -11.86
N ILE A 24 -11.21 12.01 -11.04
CA ILE A 24 -9.81 11.64 -11.28
C ILE A 24 -9.80 10.53 -12.37
N ALA A 25 -10.69 10.68 -13.33
CA ALA A 25 -10.81 9.80 -14.47
C ALA A 25 -9.72 10.17 -15.48
N ASN A 26 -8.57 9.54 -15.36
CA ASN A 26 -7.53 9.23 -16.37
C ASN A 26 -6.10 9.17 -15.84
N MET A 27 -5.93 9.09 -14.52
CA MET A 27 -4.59 9.07 -13.89
C MET A 27 -4.17 7.65 -13.49
N ALA A 28 -4.30 6.70 -14.42
CA ALA A 28 -3.87 5.33 -14.16
C ALA A 28 -2.36 5.28 -13.94
N ILE A 29 -1.91 5.32 -12.67
CA ILE A 29 -0.51 5.08 -12.31
C ILE A 29 -0.22 3.61 -12.59
N ASN A 30 0.40 3.34 -13.73
CA ASN A 30 0.82 2.01 -14.13
C ASN A 30 2.35 1.92 -14.04
N TRP A 31 2.83 1.28 -12.98
CA TRP A 31 4.25 1.03 -12.81
C TRP A 31 4.50 -0.48 -12.65
N PHE A 32 4.80 -1.12 -13.77
CA PHE A 32 5.08 -2.55 -13.82
C PHE A 32 6.28 -2.83 -14.74
N PRO A 33 7.51 -2.69 -14.24
CA PRO A 33 8.72 -3.02 -15.00
C PRO A 33 8.74 -4.47 -15.47
N GLY A 34 9.15 -4.73 -16.71
CA GLY A 34 9.06 -6.06 -17.34
C GLY A 34 9.76 -7.20 -16.57
N HIS A 35 10.81 -6.89 -15.80
CA HIS A 35 11.49 -7.89 -14.97
C HIS A 35 10.60 -8.43 -13.82
N MET A 36 9.52 -7.73 -13.45
CA MET A 36 8.60 -8.20 -12.40
C MET A 36 7.74 -9.38 -12.83
N VAL A 37 7.47 -9.57 -14.13
CA VAL A 37 6.77 -10.77 -14.64
C VAL A 37 7.56 -12.04 -14.30
N ALA A 38 8.85 -12.04 -14.63
CA ALA A 38 9.72 -13.17 -14.33
C ALA A 38 9.88 -13.40 -12.81
N ALA A 39 9.96 -12.32 -12.03
CA ALA A 39 10.04 -12.39 -10.58
C ALA A 39 8.76 -12.99 -9.95
N GLN A 40 7.58 -12.60 -10.44
CA GLN A 40 6.30 -13.17 -9.99
C GLN A 40 6.21 -14.68 -10.28
N LYS A 41 6.60 -15.12 -11.48
CA LYS A 41 6.61 -16.54 -11.85
C LYS A 41 7.51 -17.34 -10.93
N LYS A 42 8.75 -16.89 -10.73
CA LYS A 42 9.71 -17.55 -9.80
C LYS A 42 9.20 -17.58 -8.36
N ALA A 43 8.55 -16.51 -7.88
CA ALA A 43 7.96 -16.47 -6.55
C ALA A 43 6.82 -17.49 -6.41
N ALA A 44 5.94 -17.62 -7.42
CA ALA A 44 4.87 -18.59 -7.43
C ALA A 44 5.38 -20.04 -7.44
N GLU A 45 6.47 -20.34 -8.16
CA GLU A 45 7.14 -21.63 -8.17
C GLU A 45 7.74 -21.94 -6.78
N ALA A 46 8.51 -20.99 -6.22
CA ALA A 46 9.18 -21.15 -4.93
C ALA A 46 8.20 -21.29 -3.75
N LEU A 47 6.96 -20.78 -3.86
CA LEU A 47 5.92 -20.94 -2.84
C LEU A 47 5.53 -22.39 -2.57
N ALA A 48 5.84 -23.33 -3.46
CA ALA A 48 5.61 -24.77 -3.24
C ALA A 48 6.31 -25.26 -1.96
N ASP A 49 7.50 -24.75 -1.69
CA ASP A 49 8.35 -25.16 -0.57
C ASP A 49 8.25 -24.26 0.66
N ILE A 50 7.40 -23.26 0.65
CA ILE A 50 7.23 -22.27 1.72
C ILE A 50 6.14 -22.72 2.69
N ASP A 51 6.34 -22.45 3.97
CA ASP A 51 5.37 -22.75 5.03
C ASP A 51 4.51 -21.53 5.37
N VAL A 52 5.11 -20.33 5.40
CA VAL A 52 4.45 -19.08 5.74
C VAL A 52 4.89 -17.96 4.79
N VAL A 53 3.93 -17.22 4.25
CA VAL A 53 4.20 -15.97 3.52
C VAL A 53 4.21 -14.81 4.51
N VAL A 54 5.30 -14.05 4.57
CA VAL A 54 5.38 -12.80 5.31
C VAL A 54 5.22 -11.65 4.32
N GLU A 55 4.05 -11.02 4.32
CA GLU A 55 3.77 -9.86 3.46
C GLU A 55 4.01 -8.57 4.23
N VAL A 56 4.99 -7.78 3.79
CA VAL A 56 5.32 -6.48 4.40
C VAL A 56 4.51 -5.39 3.72
N LEU A 57 3.73 -4.65 4.51
CA LEU A 57 2.85 -3.55 4.12
C LEU A 57 3.36 -2.24 4.73
N ASP A 58 2.95 -1.11 4.16
CA ASP A 58 3.17 0.21 4.77
C ASP A 58 1.98 0.57 5.68
N ALA A 59 2.21 0.77 6.97
CA ALA A 59 1.17 1.09 7.94
C ALA A 59 0.43 2.41 7.66
N ARG A 60 0.99 3.28 6.80
CA ARG A 60 0.35 4.53 6.38
C ARG A 60 -0.72 4.33 5.30
N CYS A 61 -0.57 3.26 4.47
CA CYS A 61 -1.51 2.85 3.43
C CYS A 61 -1.62 1.31 3.36
N PRO A 62 -2.21 0.66 4.40
CA PRO A 62 -2.17 -0.79 4.54
C PRO A 62 -2.86 -1.55 3.40
N ALA A 63 -4.05 -1.13 2.96
CA ALA A 63 -4.77 -1.81 1.88
C ALA A 63 -4.17 -1.55 0.51
N ALA A 64 -3.80 -0.30 0.19
CA ALA A 64 -3.16 0.04 -1.07
C ALA A 64 -1.81 -0.68 -1.25
N SER A 65 -1.10 -0.99 -0.16
CA SER A 65 0.16 -1.75 -0.20
C SER A 65 -0.02 -3.28 -0.24
N VAL A 66 -1.24 -3.82 -0.07
CA VAL A 66 -1.52 -5.25 -0.30
C VAL A 66 -1.40 -5.58 -1.78
N ASN A 67 -0.61 -6.59 -2.10
CA ASN A 67 -0.50 -7.07 -3.47
C ASN A 67 -1.50 -8.21 -3.74
N PRO A 68 -2.54 -8.02 -4.56
CA PRO A 68 -3.56 -9.03 -4.84
C PRO A 68 -2.99 -10.29 -5.48
N LYS A 69 -1.86 -10.19 -6.23
CA LYS A 69 -1.19 -11.36 -6.80
C LYS A 69 -0.51 -12.21 -5.73
N ILE A 70 0.04 -11.60 -4.68
CA ILE A 70 0.60 -12.34 -3.53
C ILE A 70 -0.53 -13.12 -2.85
N ASN A 71 -1.67 -12.48 -2.59
CA ASN A 71 -2.82 -13.18 -2.00
C ASN A 71 -3.28 -14.35 -2.88
N ALA A 72 -3.49 -14.15 -4.17
CA ALA A 72 -3.89 -15.22 -5.09
C ALA A 72 -2.88 -16.39 -5.13
N MET A 73 -1.58 -16.09 -5.16
CA MET A 73 -0.52 -17.12 -5.16
C MET A 73 -0.49 -17.94 -3.87
N ARG A 74 -0.64 -17.28 -2.68
CA ARG A 74 -0.64 -17.98 -1.40
C ARG A 74 -1.89 -18.85 -1.20
N GLU A 75 -3.07 -18.31 -1.59
CA GLU A 75 -4.35 -19.03 -1.49
C GLU A 75 -4.37 -20.27 -2.37
N ALA A 76 -3.90 -20.17 -3.63
CA ALA A 76 -3.76 -21.31 -4.52
C ALA A 76 -2.86 -22.42 -3.95
N ARG A 77 -1.97 -22.09 -3.01
CA ARG A 77 -1.07 -23.04 -2.32
C ARG A 77 -1.49 -23.31 -0.87
N GLN A 78 -2.62 -22.76 -0.44
CA GLN A 78 -3.13 -22.86 0.94
C GLN A 78 -2.08 -22.46 1.99
N ARG A 79 -1.27 -21.42 1.69
CA ARG A 79 -0.25 -20.94 2.61
C ARG A 79 -0.80 -19.85 3.51
N PRO A 80 -0.62 -19.96 4.83
CA PRO A 80 -0.97 -18.89 5.75
C PRO A 80 -0.09 -17.64 5.50
N ALA A 81 -0.60 -16.48 5.88
CA ALA A 81 0.11 -15.21 5.75
C ALA A 81 0.30 -14.52 7.10
N LEU A 82 1.51 -14.03 7.35
CA LEU A 82 1.78 -13.02 8.36
C LEU A 82 1.91 -11.66 7.67
N LYS A 83 0.95 -10.76 7.92
CA LYS A 83 1.01 -9.38 7.42
C LYS A 83 1.75 -8.49 8.41
N ILE A 84 2.78 -7.81 7.95
CA ILE A 84 3.59 -6.89 8.75
C ILE A 84 3.22 -5.46 8.36
N LEU A 85 2.51 -4.73 9.22
CA LEU A 85 2.33 -3.30 9.06
C LEU A 85 3.60 -2.60 9.54
N ASN A 86 4.51 -2.33 8.60
CA ASN A 86 5.78 -1.64 8.89
C ASN A 86 5.59 -0.12 8.89
N LYS A 87 6.54 0.60 9.49
CA LYS A 87 6.55 2.05 9.64
C LYS A 87 5.42 2.58 10.57
N VAL A 88 5.03 1.80 11.57
CA VAL A 88 4.03 2.23 12.56
C VAL A 88 4.45 3.47 13.34
N ASP A 89 5.75 3.81 13.33
CA ASP A 89 6.30 5.07 13.87
C ASP A 89 5.81 6.31 13.10
N LEU A 90 5.40 6.16 11.84
CA LEU A 90 4.87 7.21 10.96
C LEU A 90 3.35 7.16 10.78
N ALA A 91 2.69 6.08 11.23
CA ALA A 91 1.27 5.83 11.03
C ALA A 91 0.44 6.22 12.27
N ASP A 92 -0.83 6.58 12.05
CA ASP A 92 -1.80 6.81 13.12
C ASP A 92 -2.01 5.52 13.93
N PRO A 93 -1.77 5.55 15.25
CA PRO A 93 -1.87 4.35 16.08
C PRO A 93 -3.31 3.79 16.14
N LYS A 94 -4.32 4.66 16.21
CA LYS A 94 -5.72 4.23 16.28
C LYS A 94 -6.16 3.54 15.00
N ILE A 95 -5.77 4.10 13.85
CA ILE A 95 -6.07 3.50 12.55
C ILE A 95 -5.26 2.23 12.33
N THR A 96 -4.02 2.19 12.81
CA THR A 96 -3.18 0.96 12.77
C THR A 96 -3.86 -0.18 13.51
N GLU A 97 -4.44 0.05 14.70
CA GLU A 97 -5.19 -0.96 15.46
C GLU A 97 -6.41 -1.48 14.69
N LEU A 98 -7.16 -0.59 14.00
CA LEU A 98 -8.28 -0.99 13.15
C LEU A 98 -7.84 -1.91 12.01
N TRP A 99 -6.73 -1.60 11.37
CA TRP A 99 -6.17 -2.43 10.30
C TRP A 99 -5.66 -3.77 10.81
N LEU A 100 -5.02 -3.80 11.99
CA LEU A 100 -4.60 -5.06 12.62
C LEU A 100 -5.82 -5.95 12.93
N ALA A 101 -6.90 -5.38 13.47
CA ALA A 101 -8.13 -6.11 13.71
C ALA A 101 -8.76 -6.62 12.40
N TYR A 102 -8.80 -5.79 11.35
CA TYR A 102 -9.32 -6.15 10.04
C TYR A 102 -8.57 -7.32 9.40
N PHE A 103 -7.23 -7.31 9.41
CA PHE A 103 -6.45 -8.40 8.84
C PHE A 103 -6.49 -9.67 9.70
N ASN A 104 -6.49 -9.55 11.03
CA ASN A 104 -6.58 -10.70 11.93
C ASN A 104 -7.95 -11.40 11.90
N ALA A 105 -8.99 -10.74 11.38
CA ALA A 105 -10.30 -11.35 11.16
C ALA A 105 -10.36 -12.24 9.89
N GLN A 106 -9.32 -12.21 9.04
CA GLN A 106 -9.27 -13.01 7.81
C GLN A 106 -8.74 -14.41 8.10
N GLU A 107 -9.32 -15.42 7.46
CA GLU A 107 -8.90 -16.81 7.61
C GLU A 107 -7.46 -17.03 7.10
N GLY A 108 -6.66 -17.74 7.88
CA GLY A 108 -5.27 -18.04 7.54
C GLY A 108 -4.34 -16.81 7.52
N VAL A 109 -4.79 -15.68 8.07
CA VAL A 109 -4.01 -14.43 8.15
C VAL A 109 -3.78 -14.05 9.60
N ARG A 110 -2.56 -13.64 9.91
CA ARG A 110 -2.17 -12.98 11.14
C ARG A 110 -1.51 -11.65 10.79
N ALA A 111 -1.73 -10.63 11.59
CA ALA A 111 -1.17 -9.30 11.37
C ALA A 111 -0.52 -8.75 12.64
N ILE A 112 0.64 -8.12 12.48
CA ILE A 112 1.33 -7.37 13.54
C ILE A 112 1.84 -6.03 13.00
N GLY A 113 1.94 -5.04 13.88
CA GLY A 113 2.56 -3.75 13.59
C GLY A 113 3.96 -3.67 14.16
N LEU A 114 4.89 -3.10 13.39
CA LEU A 114 6.25 -2.83 13.84
C LEU A 114 6.91 -1.66 13.10
N SER A 115 8.01 -1.16 13.63
CA SER A 115 8.94 -0.29 12.91
C SER A 115 10.29 -0.98 12.76
N CYS A 116 10.69 -1.28 11.54
CA CYS A 116 12.01 -1.85 11.27
C CYS A 116 13.17 -0.93 11.68
N LYS A 117 12.90 0.36 11.97
CA LYS A 117 13.89 1.32 12.49
C LYS A 117 14.14 1.16 14.00
N LYS A 118 13.18 0.57 14.72
CA LYS A 118 13.30 0.35 16.17
C LYS A 118 13.97 -0.99 16.43
N ALA A 119 15.08 -0.93 17.19
CA ALA A 119 15.81 -2.12 17.58
C ALA A 119 14.91 -3.12 18.32
N GLY A 120 15.02 -4.41 17.99
CA GLY A 120 14.30 -5.50 18.65
C GLY A 120 12.85 -5.71 18.20
N GLU A 121 12.20 -4.77 17.51
CA GLU A 121 10.80 -4.98 17.05
C GLU A 121 10.69 -6.11 16.01
N SER A 122 11.71 -6.30 15.17
CA SER A 122 11.77 -7.40 14.21
C SER A 122 11.79 -8.80 14.85
N ASN A 123 12.21 -8.90 16.12
CA ASN A 123 12.28 -10.18 16.83
C ASN A 123 10.91 -10.84 17.03
N LYS A 124 9.82 -10.07 16.89
CA LYS A 124 8.43 -10.58 16.96
C LYS A 124 8.03 -11.39 15.72
N VAL A 125 8.70 -11.19 14.59
CA VAL A 125 8.25 -11.73 13.28
C VAL A 125 8.32 -13.25 13.23
N LEU A 126 9.45 -13.85 13.59
CA LEU A 126 9.62 -15.32 13.50
C LEU A 126 8.72 -16.07 14.48
N PRO A 127 8.56 -15.67 15.77
CA PRO A 127 7.59 -16.29 16.67
C PRO A 127 6.15 -16.21 16.17
N GLU A 128 5.75 -15.10 15.55
CA GLU A 128 4.41 -14.97 14.98
C GLU A 128 4.22 -15.81 13.70
N ALA A 129 5.26 -15.93 12.87
CA ALA A 129 5.25 -16.83 11.72
C ALA A 129 5.19 -18.32 12.15
N GLN A 130 5.92 -18.68 13.21
CA GLN A 130 5.91 -20.04 13.76
C GLN A 130 4.52 -20.49 14.23
N LYS A 131 3.70 -19.59 14.79
CA LYS A 131 2.32 -19.87 15.19
C LYS A 131 1.41 -20.25 14.01
N LEU A 132 1.75 -19.80 12.80
CA LEU A 132 1.03 -20.13 11.56
C LEU A 132 1.47 -21.46 10.94
N ALA A 133 2.60 -22.02 11.37
CA ALA A 133 3.13 -23.31 10.93
C ALA A 133 3.58 -24.18 12.13
N PRO A 134 2.68 -24.56 13.05
CA PRO A 134 3.03 -25.29 14.25
C PRO A 134 3.64 -26.68 13.96
N HIS A 135 3.37 -27.26 12.79
CA HIS A 135 3.97 -28.51 12.32
C HIS A 135 5.47 -28.42 12.04
N ARG A 136 6.03 -27.19 12.01
CA ARG A 136 7.46 -26.87 11.85
C ARG A 136 8.17 -26.63 13.18
N ASP A 137 7.53 -26.91 14.28
CA ASP A 137 8.16 -26.82 15.58
C ASP A 137 8.98 -28.09 15.84
N GLY A 138 10.30 -27.90 16.02
CA GLY A 138 11.23 -28.99 16.31
C GLY A 138 12.60 -28.86 15.62
N PRO A 139 13.66 -29.50 16.18
CA PRO A 139 15.05 -29.26 15.78
C PRO A 139 15.39 -29.69 14.35
N LEU A 140 14.61 -30.59 13.76
CA LEU A 140 14.78 -31.03 12.37
C LEU A 140 13.76 -30.47 11.38
N LYS A 141 12.79 -29.68 11.87
CA LYS A 141 11.69 -29.14 11.06
C LYS A 141 11.85 -27.63 10.89
N ARG A 142 12.78 -27.24 10.05
CA ARG A 142 13.07 -25.81 9.80
C ARG A 142 11.86 -25.08 9.21
N LEU A 143 11.47 -23.98 9.83
CA LEU A 143 10.46 -23.07 9.28
C LEU A 143 10.98 -22.42 7.99
N ARG A 144 10.16 -22.40 6.95
CA ARG A 144 10.47 -21.79 5.65
C ARG A 144 9.55 -20.62 5.40
N VAL A 145 10.10 -19.41 5.44
CA VAL A 145 9.38 -18.15 5.35
C VAL A 145 9.75 -17.43 4.07
N MET A 146 8.77 -16.96 3.31
CA MET A 146 9.00 -16.11 2.14
C MET A 146 8.55 -14.67 2.44
N MET A 147 9.51 -13.73 2.35
CA MET A 147 9.28 -12.30 2.51
C MET A 147 8.79 -11.71 1.19
N MET A 148 7.60 -11.15 1.17
CA MET A 148 6.96 -10.56 -0.01
C MET A 148 6.43 -9.15 0.29
N GLY A 149 6.03 -8.42 -0.73
CA GLY A 149 5.42 -7.09 -0.62
C GLY A 149 5.87 -6.15 -1.74
N VAL A 150 5.21 -5.01 -1.85
CA VAL A 150 5.54 -3.98 -2.86
C VAL A 150 6.92 -3.35 -2.58
N PRO A 151 7.51 -2.62 -3.53
CA PRO A 151 8.77 -1.92 -3.31
C PRO A 151 8.69 -0.93 -2.14
N ASN A 152 9.81 -0.61 -1.52
CA ASN A 152 9.99 0.43 -0.50
C ASN A 152 9.15 0.33 0.79
N VAL A 153 8.43 -0.78 1.02
CA VAL A 153 7.71 -1.02 2.29
C VAL A 153 8.65 -1.38 3.45
N GLY A 154 9.94 -1.64 3.16
CA GLY A 154 10.95 -1.95 4.16
C GLY A 154 11.34 -3.43 4.25
N LYS A 155 11.04 -4.25 3.23
CA LYS A 155 11.44 -5.68 3.19
C LYS A 155 12.92 -5.90 3.46
N SER A 156 13.80 -5.25 2.70
CA SER A 156 15.26 -5.40 2.84
C SER A 156 15.76 -4.95 4.21
N THR A 157 15.14 -3.94 4.80
CA THR A 157 15.44 -3.50 6.17
C THR A 157 15.08 -4.60 7.17
N LEU A 158 13.89 -5.20 7.02
CA LEU A 158 13.43 -6.29 7.88
C LEU A 158 14.30 -7.54 7.72
N VAL A 159 14.65 -7.91 6.47
CA VAL A 159 15.58 -9.01 6.18
C VAL A 159 16.92 -8.81 6.90
N ASN A 160 17.52 -7.62 6.79
CA ASN A 160 18.78 -7.29 7.47
C ASN A 160 18.65 -7.39 8.99
N ALA A 161 17.53 -6.94 9.56
CA ALA A 161 17.29 -7.02 11.00
C ALA A 161 17.15 -8.48 11.47
N LEU A 162 16.43 -9.34 10.74
CA LEU A 162 16.26 -10.76 11.05
C LEU A 162 17.57 -11.55 10.89
N CYS A 163 18.37 -11.21 9.89
CA CYS A 163 19.68 -11.84 9.66
C CYS A 163 20.78 -11.30 10.59
N GLN A 164 20.50 -10.25 11.37
CA GLN A 164 21.46 -9.53 12.22
C GLN A 164 22.73 -9.10 11.46
N LYS A 165 22.62 -8.90 10.15
CA LYS A 165 23.71 -8.52 9.24
C LYS A 165 23.17 -7.68 8.09
N ARG A 166 23.99 -6.77 7.57
CA ARG A 166 23.65 -5.99 6.37
C ARG A 166 23.97 -6.82 5.11
N ILE A 167 23.05 -7.68 4.69
CA ILE A 167 23.22 -8.61 3.56
C ILE A 167 22.29 -8.26 2.38
N ALA A 168 21.14 -7.61 2.63
CA ALA A 168 20.26 -7.10 1.60
C ALA A 168 20.55 -5.61 1.35
N ASN A 169 20.54 -5.22 0.08
CA ASN A 169 20.71 -3.82 -0.30
C ASN A 169 19.47 -3.03 0.11
N VAL A 170 19.69 -1.93 0.81
CA VAL A 170 18.65 -0.97 1.22
C VAL A 170 18.90 0.32 0.46
N GLY A 171 17.87 0.87 -0.16
CA GLY A 171 17.93 2.16 -0.87
C GLY A 171 16.52 2.65 -1.14
N ASP A 172 16.42 3.94 -1.48
CA ASP A 172 15.13 4.61 -1.71
C ASP A 172 14.58 4.40 -3.13
N GLU A 173 15.38 3.81 -4.05
CA GLU A 173 14.89 3.47 -5.38
C GLU A 173 14.08 2.16 -5.36
N PRO A 174 12.90 2.12 -6.02
CA PRO A 174 12.12 0.90 -6.15
C PRO A 174 12.85 -0.19 -6.95
N ALA A 175 12.73 -1.47 -6.52
CA ALA A 175 13.23 -2.66 -7.22
C ALA A 175 14.74 -2.93 -7.17
N ILE A 176 15.42 -2.63 -6.05
CA ILE A 176 16.85 -2.91 -5.85
C ILE A 176 17.14 -4.42 -5.83
N THR A 177 16.29 -5.24 -5.23
CA THR A 177 16.43 -6.71 -5.21
C THR A 177 15.91 -7.29 -6.52
N LYS A 178 16.75 -8.03 -7.26
CA LYS A 178 16.40 -8.59 -8.58
C LYS A 178 16.12 -10.08 -8.60
N LEU A 179 16.59 -10.82 -7.59
CA LEU A 179 16.49 -12.28 -7.53
C LEU A 179 16.00 -12.72 -6.15
N ILE A 180 15.32 -13.86 -6.10
CA ILE A 180 14.99 -14.54 -4.83
C ILE A 180 16.28 -15.06 -4.22
N LYS A 181 16.52 -14.71 -2.95
CA LYS A 181 17.69 -15.17 -2.19
C LYS A 181 17.23 -15.88 -0.94
N ARG A 182 17.88 -17.02 -0.62
CA ARG A 182 17.69 -17.72 0.65
C ARG A 182 18.77 -17.28 1.64
N TYR A 183 18.33 -17.08 2.86
CA TYR A 183 19.18 -16.83 4.02
C TYR A 183 18.86 -17.85 5.11
N ASP A 184 19.89 -18.43 5.71
CA ASP A 184 19.77 -19.29 6.89
C ASP A 184 19.88 -18.39 8.12
N LEU A 185 18.79 -18.29 8.89
CA LEU A 185 18.75 -17.46 10.10
C LEU A 185 19.37 -18.18 11.31
N PRO A 186 19.79 -17.42 12.36
CA PRO A 186 20.44 -18.03 13.54
C PRO A 186 19.60 -19.07 14.28
N ASP A 187 18.27 -18.95 14.23
CA ASP A 187 17.32 -19.91 14.81
C ASP A 187 17.07 -21.15 13.92
N GLY A 188 17.74 -21.24 12.77
CA GLY A 188 17.59 -22.33 11.80
C GLY A 188 16.47 -22.10 10.79
N THR A 189 15.71 -21.03 10.86
CA THR A 189 14.68 -20.67 9.86
C THR A 189 15.31 -20.39 8.50
N TRP A 190 14.67 -20.82 7.43
CA TRP A 190 15.01 -20.44 6.06
C TRP A 190 14.17 -19.25 5.63
N LEU A 191 14.84 -18.13 5.41
CA LEU A 191 14.21 -16.91 4.92
C LEU A 191 14.48 -16.73 3.43
N PHE A 192 13.41 -16.65 2.64
CA PHE A 192 13.46 -16.37 1.21
C PHE A 192 13.06 -14.90 0.98
N ASP A 193 14.01 -14.08 0.58
CA ASP A 193 13.76 -12.67 0.22
C ASP A 193 13.42 -12.56 -1.26
N THR A 194 12.31 -11.88 -1.57
CA THR A 194 11.87 -11.64 -2.94
C THR A 194 12.09 -10.19 -3.38
N PRO A 195 12.24 -9.94 -4.71
CA PRO A 195 12.11 -8.58 -5.25
C PRO A 195 10.80 -7.93 -4.79
N GLY A 196 10.77 -6.59 -4.79
CA GLY A 196 9.50 -5.87 -4.67
C GLY A 196 8.58 -6.23 -5.83
N LEU A 197 7.39 -6.73 -5.52
CA LEU A 197 6.44 -7.20 -6.52
C LEU A 197 5.28 -6.22 -6.63
N MET A 198 5.09 -5.64 -7.81
CA MET A 198 3.87 -4.91 -8.20
C MET A 198 3.00 -5.79 -9.07
N TRP A 199 1.81 -5.35 -9.38
CA TRP A 199 0.89 -6.00 -10.32
C TRP A 199 0.59 -5.10 -11.53
N PRO A 200 0.25 -5.66 -12.70
CA PRO A 200 0.21 -4.91 -13.96
C PRO A 200 -0.87 -3.82 -14.01
N LYS A 201 -1.99 -4.03 -13.33
CA LYS A 201 -3.14 -3.12 -13.34
C LYS A 201 -3.63 -2.87 -11.92
N ILE A 202 -3.51 -1.65 -11.47
CA ILE A 202 -4.07 -1.18 -10.20
C ILE A 202 -5.57 -0.92 -10.45
N ALA A 203 -6.43 -1.66 -9.76
CA ALA A 203 -7.88 -1.64 -10.02
C ALA A 203 -8.55 -0.35 -9.51
N LEU A 204 -8.06 0.19 -8.39
CA LEU A 204 -8.49 1.47 -7.84
C LEU A 204 -7.43 2.52 -8.15
N GLU A 205 -7.78 3.55 -8.89
CA GLU A 205 -6.86 4.67 -9.21
C GLU A 205 -6.33 5.33 -7.95
N THR A 206 -7.18 5.45 -6.93
CA THR A 206 -6.79 5.95 -5.61
C THR A 206 -5.66 5.15 -4.98
N ASP A 207 -5.58 3.82 -5.18
CA ASP A 207 -4.45 3.01 -4.69
C ASP A 207 -3.14 3.44 -5.34
N GLY A 208 -3.16 3.77 -6.65
CA GLY A 208 -2.00 4.30 -7.36
C GLY A 208 -1.48 5.59 -6.73
N LEU A 209 -2.39 6.55 -6.44
CA LEU A 209 -2.05 7.81 -5.78
C LEU A 209 -1.50 7.58 -4.36
N LEU A 210 -2.10 6.67 -3.58
CA LEU A 210 -1.61 6.33 -2.24
C LEU A 210 -0.23 5.65 -2.28
N LEU A 211 0.00 4.75 -3.22
CA LEU A 211 1.31 4.13 -3.44
C LEU A 211 2.36 5.17 -3.82
N ALA A 212 2.03 6.13 -4.69
CA ALA A 212 2.89 7.22 -5.08
C ALA A 212 3.18 8.17 -3.90
N ALA A 213 2.15 8.59 -3.16
CA ALA A 213 2.30 9.43 -1.97
C ALA A 213 3.27 8.82 -0.95
N ASN A 214 3.24 7.48 -0.79
CA ASN A 214 4.12 6.74 0.10
C ASN A 214 5.46 6.31 -0.51
N HIS A 215 5.76 6.72 -1.74
CA HIS A 215 6.99 6.38 -2.48
C HIS A 215 7.18 4.86 -2.70
N LEU A 216 6.09 4.15 -2.97
CA LEU A 216 6.07 2.70 -3.18
C LEU A 216 6.13 2.32 -4.67
N VAL A 217 6.01 3.31 -5.57
CA VAL A 217 6.17 3.21 -7.03
C VAL A 217 7.25 4.17 -7.52
N GLY A 218 7.76 3.96 -8.73
CA GLY A 218 8.82 4.79 -9.30
C GLY A 218 8.36 6.23 -9.55
N VAL A 219 9.21 7.21 -9.23
CA VAL A 219 8.91 8.66 -9.35
C VAL A 219 8.56 9.12 -10.77
N LYS A 220 8.94 8.37 -11.79
CA LYS A 220 8.61 8.68 -13.20
C LYS A 220 7.21 8.20 -13.62
N SER A 221 6.45 7.58 -12.73
CA SER A 221 5.13 7.00 -13.03
C SER A 221 3.95 7.88 -12.63
N TYR A 222 4.19 9.03 -12.05
CA TYR A 222 3.15 9.94 -11.56
C TYR A 222 3.61 11.40 -11.61
N ILE A 223 2.66 12.33 -11.47
CA ILE A 223 2.87 13.76 -11.37
C ILE A 223 2.77 14.16 -9.90
N ASP A 224 3.80 14.81 -9.35
CA ASP A 224 3.87 15.13 -7.92
C ASP A 224 2.73 16.05 -7.47
N GLU A 225 2.31 17.01 -8.30
CA GLU A 225 1.20 17.92 -7.98
C GLU A 225 -0.13 17.19 -7.81
N GLU A 226 -0.41 16.20 -8.66
CA GLU A 226 -1.63 15.42 -8.60
C GLU A 226 -1.68 14.56 -7.33
N VAL A 227 -0.57 13.88 -7.05
CA VAL A 227 -0.43 13.04 -5.84
C VAL A 227 -0.51 13.89 -4.57
N ALA A 228 0.13 15.06 -4.56
CA ALA A 228 0.13 15.98 -3.42
C ALA A 228 -1.25 16.60 -3.19
N THR A 229 -1.96 16.98 -4.25
CA THR A 229 -3.34 17.47 -4.17
C THR A 229 -4.27 16.41 -3.57
N TYR A 230 -4.19 15.16 -4.04
CA TYR A 230 -4.96 14.06 -3.47
C TYR A 230 -4.62 13.81 -1.99
N LEU A 231 -3.34 13.85 -1.63
CA LEU A 231 -2.91 13.77 -0.24
C LEU A 231 -3.46 14.93 0.60
N ALA A 232 -3.44 16.16 0.08
CA ALA A 232 -3.95 17.35 0.75
C ALA A 232 -5.44 17.22 1.09
N GLU A 233 -6.26 16.68 0.18
CA GLU A 233 -7.68 16.41 0.44
C GLU A 233 -7.88 15.42 1.61
N ILE A 234 -7.08 14.35 1.66
CA ILE A 234 -7.14 13.41 2.79
C ILE A 234 -6.72 14.09 4.10
N LEU A 235 -5.69 14.95 4.05
CA LEU A 235 -5.22 15.69 5.22
C LEU A 235 -6.26 16.69 5.71
N LEU A 236 -6.90 17.44 4.82
CA LEU A 236 -7.99 18.36 5.16
C LEU A 236 -9.17 17.62 5.82
N ALA A 237 -9.53 16.47 5.29
CA ALA A 237 -10.67 15.71 5.80
C ALA A 237 -10.40 15.03 7.16
N ARG A 238 -9.17 14.66 7.47
CA ARG A 238 -8.86 13.76 8.61
C ARG A 238 -7.80 14.30 9.58
N TYR A 239 -6.92 15.16 9.13
CA TYR A 239 -5.77 15.68 9.89
C TYR A 239 -5.54 17.18 9.63
N PRO A 240 -6.60 18.04 9.63
CA PRO A 240 -6.44 19.46 9.32
C PRO A 240 -5.47 20.16 10.29
N GLU A 241 -5.44 19.70 11.54
CA GLU A 241 -4.51 20.20 12.56
C GLU A 241 -3.04 19.98 12.20
N SER A 242 -2.72 18.93 11.43
CA SER A 242 -1.35 18.67 10.97
C SER A 242 -0.88 19.72 9.96
N LEU A 243 -1.77 20.17 9.07
CA LEU A 243 -1.50 21.26 8.12
C LEU A 243 -1.34 22.59 8.84
N THR A 244 -2.22 22.88 9.80
CA THR A 244 -2.11 24.08 10.65
C THR A 244 -0.81 24.09 11.45
N ALA A 245 -0.47 22.98 12.11
CA ALA A 245 0.75 22.89 12.92
C ALA A 245 2.03 23.01 12.07
N ARG A 246 2.07 22.40 10.89
CA ARG A 246 3.27 22.38 10.05
C ARG A 246 3.47 23.64 9.24
N TYR A 247 2.39 24.16 8.66
CA TYR A 247 2.45 25.28 7.70
C TYR A 247 1.77 26.56 8.21
N GLY A 248 1.08 26.50 9.35
CA GLY A 248 0.31 27.64 9.88
C GLY A 248 -0.91 28.00 9.03
N LEU A 249 -1.51 27.02 8.35
CA LEU A 249 -2.67 27.23 7.49
C LEU A 249 -3.95 27.31 8.32
N ASP A 250 -4.84 28.20 7.95
CA ASP A 250 -6.26 28.10 8.28
C ASP A 250 -6.90 27.19 7.23
N THR A 251 -7.30 26.00 7.64
CA THR A 251 -7.82 24.97 6.75
C THR A 251 -9.33 25.07 6.52
N THR A 252 -9.97 26.15 7.00
CA THR A 252 -11.40 26.40 6.78
C THR A 252 -11.64 26.66 5.30
N ASP A 253 -12.61 25.94 4.72
CA ASP A 253 -13.04 26.06 3.33
C ASP A 253 -11.94 25.90 2.25
N MET A 254 -10.79 25.30 2.61
CA MET A 254 -9.73 24.97 1.65
C MET A 254 -9.99 23.62 0.97
N ASP A 255 -9.59 23.52 -0.30
CA ASP A 255 -9.44 22.26 -1.04
C ASP A 255 -7.96 21.88 -1.23
N GLY A 256 -7.69 20.74 -1.90
CA GLY A 256 -6.34 20.27 -2.12
C GLY A 256 -5.44 21.26 -2.87
N PRO A 257 -5.86 21.83 -4.01
CA PRO A 257 -5.15 22.89 -4.71
C PRO A 257 -4.82 24.09 -3.83
N ASP A 258 -5.78 24.56 -3.01
CA ASP A 258 -5.58 25.68 -2.08
C ASP A 258 -4.46 25.40 -1.08
N VAL A 259 -4.36 24.17 -0.58
CA VAL A 259 -3.27 23.76 0.33
C VAL A 259 -1.92 23.88 -0.37
N ILE A 260 -1.80 23.40 -1.62
CA ILE A 260 -0.54 23.49 -2.38
C ILE A 260 -0.16 24.94 -2.63
N GLU A 261 -1.12 25.77 -3.05
CA GLU A 261 -0.89 27.21 -3.26
C GLU A 261 -0.47 27.91 -1.97
N ALA A 262 -1.14 27.61 -0.86
CA ALA A 262 -0.83 28.20 0.44
C ALA A 262 0.58 27.82 0.92
N ILE A 263 1.00 26.56 0.72
CA ILE A 263 2.37 26.10 1.01
C ILE A 263 3.38 26.89 0.16
N ALA A 264 3.13 27.03 -1.16
CA ALA A 264 4.00 27.80 -2.05
C ALA A 264 4.17 29.24 -1.57
N LYS A 265 3.06 29.91 -1.26
CA LYS A 265 3.04 31.30 -0.75
C LYS A 265 3.81 31.42 0.58
N ARG A 266 3.52 30.55 1.55
CA ARG A 266 4.16 30.57 2.89
C ARG A 266 5.67 30.30 2.84
N ARG A 267 6.10 29.42 1.95
CA ARG A 267 7.52 29.08 1.77
C ARG A 267 8.24 30.01 0.81
N GLY A 268 7.54 30.94 0.17
CA GLY A 268 8.12 31.85 -0.81
C GLY A 268 8.61 31.15 -2.08
N PHE A 269 8.00 30.03 -2.45
CA PHE A 269 8.36 29.29 -3.64
C PHE A 269 7.81 29.99 -4.88
N ARG A 270 8.72 30.48 -5.74
CA ARG A 270 8.38 31.21 -6.95
C ARG A 270 9.18 30.72 -8.14
N ILE A 271 8.52 30.60 -9.28
CA ILE A 271 9.19 30.36 -10.56
C ILE A 271 9.71 31.66 -11.16
N LYS A 272 10.54 31.55 -12.21
CA LYS A 272 11.01 32.71 -12.97
C LYS A 272 9.82 33.42 -13.59
N GLY A 273 9.58 34.67 -13.19
CA GLY A 273 8.38 35.42 -13.53
C GLY A 273 7.46 35.75 -12.35
N GLY A 274 7.74 35.21 -11.15
CA GLY A 274 7.14 35.63 -9.89
C GLY A 274 5.88 34.88 -9.46
N SER A 275 5.31 33.98 -10.30
CA SER A 275 4.21 33.11 -9.93
C SER A 275 4.63 32.01 -8.95
N ALA A 276 3.66 31.43 -8.24
CA ALA A 276 3.90 30.36 -7.28
C ALA A 276 4.46 29.10 -7.96
N ASP A 277 5.42 28.45 -7.31
CA ASP A 277 6.02 27.18 -7.73
C ASP A 277 5.24 26.04 -7.07
N PHE A 278 4.22 25.54 -7.76
CA PHE A 278 3.32 24.48 -7.27
C PHE A 278 4.05 23.13 -7.21
N GLU A 279 4.92 22.83 -8.18
CA GLU A 279 5.70 21.60 -8.21
C GLU A 279 6.56 21.48 -6.95
N LYS A 280 7.30 22.53 -6.61
CA LYS A 280 8.12 22.57 -5.41
C LYS A 280 7.32 22.47 -4.12
N ALA A 281 6.11 23.08 -4.08
CA ALA A 281 5.20 22.96 -2.94
C ALA A 281 4.66 21.55 -2.79
N ALA A 282 4.25 20.91 -3.89
CA ALA A 282 3.79 19.54 -3.94
C ALA A 282 4.84 18.56 -3.43
N VAL A 283 6.05 18.63 -3.97
CA VAL A 283 7.20 17.82 -3.52
C VAL A 283 7.48 18.05 -2.04
N THR A 284 7.37 19.30 -1.54
CA THR A 284 7.57 19.62 -0.11
C THR A 284 6.52 18.93 0.76
N LEU A 285 5.24 18.99 0.38
CA LEU A 285 4.16 18.31 1.12
C LEU A 285 4.39 16.80 1.17
N LEU A 286 4.72 16.17 0.03
CA LEU A 286 5.00 14.74 -0.07
C LEU A 286 6.20 14.33 0.79
N LEU A 287 7.27 15.12 0.79
CA LEU A 287 8.45 14.86 1.62
C LEU A 287 8.15 15.01 3.12
N ASP A 288 7.44 16.06 3.51
CA ASP A 288 7.04 16.29 4.90
C ASP A 288 6.14 15.13 5.41
N TYR A 289 5.21 14.64 4.59
CA TYR A 289 4.41 13.45 4.89
C TYR A 289 5.26 12.19 5.04
N ARG A 290 6.12 11.90 4.07
CA ARG A 290 6.98 10.71 4.04
C ARG A 290 7.93 10.64 5.23
N ASN A 291 8.42 11.79 5.67
CA ASN A 291 9.37 11.91 6.79
C ASN A 291 8.69 12.05 8.16
N GLY A 292 7.36 12.11 8.22
CA GLY A 292 6.60 12.25 9.47
C GLY A 292 6.60 13.67 10.05
N ALA A 293 6.99 14.69 9.27
CA ALA A 293 6.98 16.09 9.70
C ALA A 293 5.55 16.65 9.90
N LEU A 294 4.55 15.96 9.35
CA LEU A 294 3.12 16.23 9.55
C LEU A 294 2.52 15.45 10.74
N GLY A 295 3.34 14.70 11.47
CA GLY A 295 2.89 13.78 12.52
C GLY A 295 2.63 12.37 11.99
N ARG A 296 1.89 11.59 12.81
CA ARG A 296 1.57 10.19 12.50
C ARG A 296 0.26 10.13 11.73
N ILE A 297 0.33 9.74 10.45
CA ILE A 297 -0.79 9.80 9.50
C ILE A 297 -0.98 8.45 8.83
N THR A 298 -2.25 8.00 8.72
CA THR A 298 -2.66 6.86 7.91
C THR A 298 -3.74 7.33 6.93
N VAL A 299 -3.48 7.19 5.63
CA VAL A 299 -4.29 7.82 4.58
C VAL A 299 -5.56 7.04 4.20
N GLU A 300 -5.75 5.84 4.73
CA GLU A 300 -6.94 5.02 4.50
C GLU A 300 -7.40 4.28 5.77
N THR A 301 -8.67 3.90 5.82
CA THR A 301 -9.25 3.10 6.90
C THR A 301 -9.94 1.86 6.34
N PRO A 302 -10.19 0.80 7.15
CA PRO A 302 -11.01 -0.33 6.71
C PRO A 302 -12.39 0.09 6.21
N GLU A 303 -13.00 1.14 6.80
CA GLU A 303 -14.29 1.69 6.38
C GLU A 303 -14.21 2.32 4.99
N THR A 304 -13.26 3.26 4.78
CA THR A 304 -13.09 3.92 3.47
C THR A 304 -12.76 2.89 2.39
N ARG A 305 -11.97 1.88 2.70
CA ARG A 305 -11.66 0.78 1.79
C ARG A 305 -12.90 -0.02 1.42
N GLY A 306 -13.77 -0.32 2.38
CA GLY A 306 -15.04 -1.01 2.15
C GLY A 306 -15.94 -0.25 1.16
N VAL A 307 -16.07 1.06 1.34
CA VAL A 307 -16.83 1.93 0.41
C VAL A 307 -16.24 1.92 -1.00
N GLN A 308 -14.91 2.05 -1.13
CA GLN A 308 -14.22 2.04 -2.42
C GLN A 308 -14.39 0.70 -3.16
N LEU A 309 -14.27 -0.41 -2.45
CA LEU A 309 -14.44 -1.75 -3.04
C LEU A 309 -15.88 -2.00 -3.48
N ALA A 310 -16.87 -1.54 -2.71
CA ALA A 310 -18.28 -1.63 -3.10
C ALA A 310 -18.57 -0.81 -4.38
N ALA A 311 -18.05 0.41 -4.47
CA ALA A 311 -18.19 1.25 -5.65
C ALA A 311 -17.48 0.63 -6.87
N LEU A 312 -16.28 0.05 -6.69
CA LEU A 312 -15.58 -0.65 -7.76
C LEU A 312 -16.37 -1.87 -8.27
N ALA A 313 -16.96 -2.67 -7.37
CA ALA A 313 -17.77 -3.82 -7.74
C ALA A 313 -18.97 -3.43 -8.60
N VAL A 314 -19.66 -2.33 -8.28
CA VAL A 314 -20.76 -1.79 -9.10
C VAL A 314 -20.25 -1.40 -10.49
N LYS A 315 -19.16 -0.61 -10.58
CA LYS A 315 -18.57 -0.19 -11.87
C LYS A 315 -18.16 -1.38 -12.74
N LEU A 316 -17.60 -2.43 -12.15
CA LEU A 316 -17.21 -3.65 -12.88
C LEU A 316 -18.43 -4.40 -13.41
N ALA A 317 -19.49 -4.56 -12.61
CA ALA A 317 -20.72 -5.21 -13.02
C ALA A 317 -21.41 -4.46 -14.19
N GLU A 318 -21.44 -3.12 -14.13
CA GLU A 318 -21.96 -2.28 -15.21
C GLU A 318 -21.13 -2.42 -16.50
N ALA A 319 -19.79 -2.46 -16.38
CA ALA A 319 -18.89 -2.64 -17.51
C ALA A 319 -19.06 -4.02 -18.18
N GLU A 320 -19.21 -5.08 -17.37
CA GLU A 320 -19.47 -6.45 -17.84
C GLU A 320 -20.82 -6.55 -18.57
N ALA A 321 -21.88 -5.97 -18.00
CA ALA A 321 -23.21 -5.93 -18.63
C ALA A 321 -23.18 -5.20 -19.98
N LYS A 322 -22.48 -4.06 -20.06
CA LYS A 322 -22.30 -3.31 -21.31
C LYS A 322 -21.49 -4.10 -22.35
N ALA A 323 -20.43 -4.79 -21.93
CA ALA A 323 -19.62 -5.62 -22.82
C ALA A 323 -20.44 -6.79 -23.40
N GLU A 324 -21.25 -7.45 -22.58
CA GLU A 324 -22.12 -8.54 -23.03
C GLU A 324 -23.20 -8.06 -24.00
N THR A 325 -23.82 -6.90 -23.74
CA THR A 325 -24.79 -6.28 -24.67
C THR A 325 -24.15 -6.01 -26.02
N LEU A 326 -22.94 -5.47 -26.06
CA LEU A 326 -22.21 -5.23 -27.32
C LEU A 326 -21.84 -6.51 -28.03
N ARG A 327 -21.49 -7.58 -27.31
CA ARG A 327 -21.20 -8.90 -27.87
C ARG A 327 -22.44 -9.53 -28.54
N ILE A 328 -23.59 -9.47 -27.88
CA ILE A 328 -24.85 -9.96 -28.41
C ILE A 328 -25.21 -9.20 -29.68
N ALA A 329 -25.16 -7.86 -29.67
CA ALA A 329 -25.45 -7.03 -30.84
C ALA A 329 -24.50 -7.30 -32.03
N ALA A 330 -23.23 -7.63 -31.77
CA ALA A 330 -22.25 -8.00 -32.79
C ALA A 330 -22.58 -9.37 -33.42
N LEU A 331 -23.02 -10.34 -32.60
CA LEU A 331 -23.45 -11.66 -33.08
C LEU A 331 -24.71 -11.58 -33.93
N GLU A 332 -25.71 -10.79 -33.55
CA GLU A 332 -26.94 -10.57 -34.33
C GLU A 332 -26.66 -9.94 -35.71
N LYS A 333 -25.77 -8.94 -35.76
CA LYS A 333 -25.34 -8.33 -37.03
C LYS A 333 -24.61 -9.32 -37.93
N SER A 334 -23.81 -10.23 -37.38
CA SER A 334 -23.09 -11.25 -38.14
C SER A 334 -23.99 -12.36 -38.66
N SER A 335 -25.13 -12.65 -37.99
CA SER A 335 -26.11 -13.63 -38.41
C SER A 335 -27.06 -13.09 -39.47
N SER A 336 -27.36 -11.78 -39.47
CA SER A 336 -28.22 -11.14 -40.49
C SER A 336 -27.48 -10.75 -41.79
N ALA A 337 -26.16 -10.89 -41.82
CA ALA A 337 -25.31 -10.67 -43.00
C ALA A 337 -25.00 -11.96 -43.79
N ARG A 338 -25.52 -13.09 -43.34
CA ARG A 338 -25.50 -14.40 -44.03
C ARG A 338 -26.87 -14.73 -44.61
#